data_95f707def61d84f06627cc10a2c60756
#
_entry.id   95f707def61d84f06627cc10a2c60756
#
_cell.length_a   1.000
_cell.length_b   1.000
_cell.length_c   1.000
_cell.angle_alpha   90.00
_cell.angle_beta   90.00
_cell.angle_gamma   90.00
#
_symmetry.space_group_name_H-M   'P 1'
#
loop_
_entity.id
_entity.type
_entity.pdbx_description
1 polymer ?
#
loop_
_entity_poly.entity_id
_entity_poly.type
_entity_poly.pdbx_seq_one_letter_code
_entity_poly.pdbx_strand_id
1 'polypeptide(L)'
;MAKVFKVKYPTRNKLARSLQKEIRALGLIDEGTLYDSIKISAMTGSKLNEINLIINAMYYYLFLDEGTTRGIPPYSITDKWLQRSDTQAIIGEIVNEYIAWQFENYPFLQMATILNAPKVKIQFNWIDSPYTDLPTEPMTAF
;
A
#
# COMPACT_ATOMS: atom_id res chain seq x y z
N MET A 1 -1.53 -25.53 -8.67
CA MET A 1 -1.34 -24.08 -8.76
C MET A 1 -1.24 -23.48 -7.37
N ALA A 2 -0.34 -22.54 -7.18
CA ALA A 2 -0.24 -21.84 -5.91
C ALA A 2 -1.51 -21.00 -5.69
N LYS A 3 -2.05 -21.04 -4.47
CA LYS A 3 -3.17 -20.21 -4.09
C LYS A 3 -2.65 -18.81 -3.77
N VAL A 4 -3.32 -17.79 -4.29
CA VAL A 4 -2.90 -16.39 -4.12
C VAL A 4 -3.96 -15.66 -3.31
N PHE A 5 -3.54 -15.05 -2.20
CA PHE A 5 -4.39 -14.19 -1.42
C PHE A 5 -4.66 -12.90 -2.18
N LYS A 6 -5.91 -12.46 -2.17
CA LYS A 6 -6.29 -11.13 -2.65
C LYS A 6 -7.20 -10.49 -1.63
N VAL A 7 -6.92 -9.24 -1.30
CA VAL A 7 -7.76 -8.49 -0.36
C VAL A 7 -9.14 -8.22 -0.97
N LYS A 8 -10.17 -8.20 -0.12
CA LYS A 8 -11.53 -7.91 -0.56
C LYS A 8 -11.63 -6.46 -1.05
N TYR A 9 -12.45 -6.25 -2.07
CA TYR A 9 -12.63 -4.93 -2.67
C TYR A 9 -12.98 -3.83 -1.66
N PRO A 10 -13.96 -4.02 -0.73
CA PRO A 10 -14.27 -2.96 0.22
C PRO A 10 -13.08 -2.53 1.07
N THR A 11 -12.26 -3.47 1.51
CA THR A 11 -11.09 -3.19 2.35
C THR A 11 -10.03 -2.41 1.58
N ARG A 12 -9.67 -2.87 0.37
CA ARG A 12 -8.69 -2.15 -0.45
C ARG A 12 -9.17 -0.77 -0.87
N ASN A 13 -10.47 -0.62 -1.10
CA ASN A 13 -11.04 0.67 -1.45
C ASN A 13 -10.98 1.67 -0.29
N LYS A 14 -11.23 1.20 0.94
CA LYS A 14 -11.04 2.03 2.14
C LYS A 14 -9.60 2.50 2.26
N LEU A 15 -8.64 1.63 1.98
CA LEU A 15 -7.22 1.97 2.05
C LEU A 15 -6.86 3.02 0.99
N ALA A 16 -7.35 2.87 -0.23
CA ALA A 16 -7.15 3.86 -1.28
C ALA A 16 -7.72 5.22 -0.88
N ARG A 17 -8.92 5.22 -0.31
CA ARG A 17 -9.55 6.45 0.16
C ARG A 17 -8.78 7.13 1.29
N SER A 18 -8.15 6.36 2.18
CA SER A 18 -7.32 6.93 3.25
C SER A 18 -6.12 7.68 2.67
N LEU A 19 -5.48 7.14 1.64
CA LEU A 19 -4.39 7.83 0.95
C LEU A 19 -4.89 9.06 0.20
N GLN A 20 -6.04 8.97 -0.45
CA GLN A 20 -6.67 10.11 -1.12
C GLN A 20 -6.99 11.24 -0.14
N LYS A 21 -7.45 10.90 1.07
CA LYS A 21 -7.70 11.90 2.12
C LYS A 21 -6.43 12.62 2.52
N GLU A 22 -5.31 11.91 2.61
CA GLU A 22 -4.02 12.51 2.95
C GLU A 22 -3.56 13.47 1.86
N ILE A 23 -3.71 13.09 0.60
CA ILE A 23 -3.40 13.97 -0.54
C ILE A 23 -4.27 15.22 -0.50
N ARG A 24 -5.56 15.06 -0.24
CA ARG A 24 -6.51 16.18 -0.15
C ARG A 24 -6.15 17.14 0.99
N ALA A 25 -5.76 16.59 2.15
CA ALA A 25 -5.40 17.38 3.31
C ALA A 25 -4.20 18.31 3.06
N LEU A 26 -3.32 17.92 2.12
CA LEU A 26 -2.16 18.72 1.74
C LEU A 26 -2.48 19.77 0.67
N GLY A 27 -3.73 19.81 0.18
CA GLY A 27 -4.12 20.77 -0.84
C GLY A 27 -3.55 20.50 -2.22
N LEU A 28 -3.16 19.26 -2.51
CA LEU A 28 -2.48 18.89 -3.74
C LEU A 28 -3.43 18.39 -4.84
N ILE A 29 -4.70 18.81 -4.79
CA ILE A 29 -5.70 18.40 -5.79
C ILE A 29 -5.88 19.53 -6.80
N ASP A 30 -4.93 19.66 -7.72
CA ASP A 30 -5.04 20.69 -8.75
C ASP A 30 -6.05 20.30 -9.84
N GLU A 31 -5.90 19.13 -10.42
CA GLU A 31 -6.76 18.66 -11.50
C GLU A 31 -7.41 17.29 -11.21
N GLY A 32 -7.23 16.80 -9.99
CA GLY A 32 -7.78 15.51 -9.61
C GLY A 32 -7.04 14.29 -10.19
N THR A 33 -6.09 14.50 -11.09
CA THR A 33 -5.42 13.39 -11.78
C THR A 33 -4.67 12.47 -10.82
N LEU A 34 -3.90 13.04 -9.90
CA LEU A 34 -3.19 12.25 -8.90
C LEU A 34 -4.18 11.54 -7.99
N TYR A 35 -5.15 12.28 -7.46
CA TYR A 35 -6.18 11.76 -6.57
C TYR A 35 -6.92 10.57 -7.22
N ASP A 36 -7.35 10.75 -8.47
CA ASP A 36 -8.13 9.74 -9.18
C ASP A 36 -7.29 8.53 -9.61
N SER A 37 -5.97 8.68 -9.70
CA SER A 37 -5.08 7.61 -10.12
C SER A 37 -4.85 6.56 -9.05
N ILE A 38 -5.12 6.87 -7.78
CA ILE A 38 -4.78 6.00 -6.66
C ILE A 38 -5.62 4.73 -6.68
N LYS A 39 -4.96 3.59 -6.82
CA LYS A 39 -5.57 2.26 -6.74
C LYS A 39 -4.64 1.37 -5.94
N ILE A 40 -5.21 0.64 -5.00
CA ILE A 40 -4.43 -0.23 -4.11
C ILE A 40 -4.91 -1.66 -4.26
N SER A 41 -3.95 -2.59 -4.32
CA SER A 41 -4.21 -4.01 -4.22
C SER A 41 -3.31 -4.60 -3.15
N ALA A 42 -3.74 -5.72 -2.58
CA ALA A 42 -2.95 -6.46 -1.60
C ALA A 42 -3.01 -7.93 -1.95
N MET A 43 -1.85 -8.56 -1.98
CA MET A 43 -1.72 -9.96 -2.35
C MET A 43 -0.60 -10.62 -1.57
N THR A 44 -0.51 -11.95 -1.66
CA THR A 44 0.58 -12.71 -1.05
C THR A 44 1.92 -12.22 -1.57
N GLY A 45 2.87 -12.02 -0.67
CA GLY A 45 4.24 -11.70 -1.05
C GLY A 45 5.03 -12.94 -1.49
N SER A 46 6.34 -12.78 -1.62
CA SER A 46 7.23 -13.87 -2.01
C SER A 46 7.32 -14.99 -0.96
N LYS A 47 6.98 -14.68 0.28
CA LYS A 47 6.94 -15.62 1.40
C LYS A 47 5.53 -15.72 1.94
N LEU A 48 5.19 -16.85 2.57
CA LEU A 48 3.85 -17.09 3.08
C LEU A 48 3.42 -16.14 4.21
N ASN A 49 4.38 -15.49 4.86
CA ASN A 49 4.08 -14.52 5.93
C ASN A 49 4.27 -13.06 5.48
N GLU A 50 4.15 -12.80 4.18
CA GLU A 50 4.28 -11.47 3.63
C GLU A 50 3.03 -11.07 2.85
N ILE A 51 2.63 -9.80 3.02
CA ILE A 51 1.56 -9.19 2.25
C ILE A 51 2.17 -8.02 1.48
N ASN A 52 2.01 -8.01 0.17
CA ASN A 52 2.43 -6.88 -0.66
C ASN A 52 1.24 -5.96 -0.91
N LEU A 53 1.36 -4.72 -0.45
CA LEU A 53 0.45 -3.65 -0.82
C LEU A 53 1.02 -2.96 -2.06
N ILE A 54 0.31 -3.05 -3.16
CA ILE A 54 0.74 -2.43 -4.41
C ILE A 54 -0.12 -1.19 -4.64
N ILE A 55 0.52 -0.03 -4.70
CA ILE A 55 -0.15 1.25 -4.89
C ILE A 55 0.14 1.73 -6.30
N ASN A 56 -0.91 1.83 -7.12
CA ASN A 56 -0.81 2.44 -8.43
C ASN A 56 -1.09 3.93 -8.29
N ALA A 57 -0.17 4.76 -8.74
CA ALA A 57 -0.27 6.22 -8.65
C ALA A 57 0.46 6.87 -9.82
N MET A 58 0.04 8.07 -10.19
CA MET A 58 0.76 8.86 -11.16
C MET A 58 2.20 9.09 -10.69
N TYR A 59 3.15 9.06 -11.63
CA TYR A 59 4.58 9.10 -11.31
C TYR A 59 4.98 10.36 -10.51
N TYR A 60 4.31 11.47 -10.69
CA TYR A 60 4.69 12.69 -9.98
C TYR A 60 4.37 12.64 -8.48
N TYR A 61 3.63 11.63 -8.02
CA TYR A 61 3.48 11.36 -6.59
C TYR A 61 4.84 11.21 -5.91
N LEU A 62 5.77 10.51 -6.57
CA LEU A 62 7.13 10.30 -6.04
C LEU A 62 7.81 11.64 -5.74
N PHE A 63 7.70 12.60 -6.66
CA PHE A 63 8.33 13.90 -6.50
C PHE A 63 7.66 14.72 -5.39
N LEU A 64 6.35 14.61 -5.23
CA LEU A 64 5.65 15.27 -4.14
C LEU A 64 5.99 14.64 -2.79
N ASP A 65 6.12 13.32 -2.75
CA ASP A 65 6.42 12.58 -1.52
C ASP A 65 7.85 12.87 -1.02
N GLU A 66 8.82 12.78 -1.91
CA GLU A 66 10.24 12.90 -1.57
C GLU A 66 10.83 14.30 -1.82
N GLY A 67 10.12 15.16 -2.54
CA GLY A 67 10.62 16.46 -2.95
C GLY A 67 11.55 16.36 -4.15
N THR A 68 11.96 17.52 -4.65
CA THR A 68 12.89 17.61 -5.79
C THR A 68 13.98 18.65 -5.48
N THR A 69 15.11 18.54 -6.20
CA THR A 69 16.20 19.51 -6.09
C THR A 69 15.84 20.88 -6.68
N ARG A 70 14.73 20.97 -7.44
CA ARG A 70 14.29 22.19 -8.11
C ARG A 70 13.24 22.99 -7.32
N GLY A 71 13.02 22.67 -6.04
CA GLY A 71 12.21 23.50 -5.18
C GLY A 71 10.87 22.93 -4.74
N ILE A 72 10.49 21.72 -5.15
CA ILE A 72 9.34 21.06 -4.55
C ILE A 72 9.77 20.49 -3.20
N PRO A 73 9.18 20.95 -2.07
CA PRO A 73 9.53 20.41 -0.76
C PRO A 73 8.99 18.99 -0.61
N PRO A 74 9.61 18.15 0.23
CA PRO A 74 9.09 16.83 0.51
C PRO A 74 7.84 16.94 1.40
N TYR A 75 6.69 16.48 0.90
CA TYR A 75 5.46 16.48 1.68
C TYR A 75 5.31 15.26 2.56
N SER A 76 6.15 14.24 2.37
CA SER A 76 6.14 12.99 3.15
C SER A 76 4.75 12.37 3.21
N ILE A 77 4.09 12.28 2.05
CA ILE A 77 2.70 11.82 1.95
C ILE A 77 2.56 10.39 2.48
N THR A 78 3.47 9.51 2.07
CA THR A 78 3.43 8.09 2.45
C THR A 78 3.61 7.93 3.96
N ASP A 79 4.59 8.63 4.55
CA ASP A 79 4.84 8.53 5.98
C ASP A 79 3.65 9.05 6.80
N LYS A 80 3.07 10.16 6.39
CA LYS A 80 1.88 10.71 7.07
C LYS A 80 0.68 9.80 6.93
N TRP A 81 0.48 9.22 5.75
CA TRP A 81 -0.59 8.27 5.49
C TRP A 81 -0.45 7.04 6.39
N LEU A 82 0.74 6.48 6.50
CA LEU A 82 1.00 5.29 7.31
C LEU A 82 0.82 5.57 8.81
N GLN A 83 0.96 6.82 9.24
CA GLN A 83 0.78 7.21 10.64
C GLN A 83 -0.68 7.49 11.01
N ARG A 84 -1.59 7.56 10.03
CA ARG A 84 -3.00 7.81 10.30
C ARG A 84 -3.62 6.60 11.02
N SER A 85 -4.46 6.88 12.02
CA SER A 85 -5.15 5.82 12.77
C SER A 85 -6.10 5.01 11.87
N ASP A 86 -6.79 5.67 10.95
CA ASP A 86 -7.68 4.96 10.00
C ASP A 86 -6.89 4.06 9.05
N THR A 87 -5.74 4.51 8.57
CA THR A 87 -4.87 3.70 7.72
C THR A 87 -4.39 2.46 8.46
N GLN A 88 -3.92 2.63 9.68
CA GLN A 88 -3.44 1.50 10.49
C GLN A 88 -4.55 0.49 10.79
N ALA A 89 -5.77 0.97 11.06
CA ALA A 89 -6.91 0.10 11.29
C ALA A 89 -7.24 -0.72 10.04
N ILE A 90 -7.20 -0.09 8.87
CA ILE A 90 -7.50 -0.77 7.60
C ILE A 90 -6.41 -1.80 7.27
N ILE A 91 -5.14 -1.47 7.49
CA ILE A 91 -4.04 -2.43 7.29
C ILE A 91 -4.22 -3.61 8.24
N GLY A 92 -4.67 -3.37 9.48
CA GLY A 92 -5.02 -4.42 10.42
C GLY A 92 -6.12 -5.33 9.90
N GLU A 93 -7.14 -4.77 9.24
CA GLU A 93 -8.19 -5.56 8.59
C GLU A 93 -7.62 -6.45 7.48
N ILE A 94 -6.68 -5.92 6.69
CA ILE A 94 -6.02 -6.69 5.63
C ILE A 94 -5.23 -7.86 6.22
N VAL A 95 -4.49 -7.61 7.30
CA VAL A 95 -3.75 -8.67 8.00
C VAL A 95 -4.69 -9.75 8.51
N ASN A 96 -5.83 -9.36 9.08
CA ASN A 96 -6.83 -10.32 9.56
C ASN A 96 -7.43 -11.15 8.42
N GLU A 97 -7.73 -10.53 7.27
CA GLU A 97 -8.21 -11.26 6.10
C GLU A 97 -7.16 -12.27 5.62
N TYR A 98 -5.89 -11.87 5.65
CA TYR A 98 -4.78 -12.75 5.26
C TYR A 98 -4.62 -13.93 6.21
N ILE A 99 -4.71 -13.69 7.51
CA ILE A 99 -4.62 -14.75 8.52
C ILE A 99 -5.77 -15.75 8.33
N ALA A 100 -6.99 -15.26 8.13
CA ALA A 100 -8.14 -16.11 7.87
C ALA A 100 -7.94 -16.94 6.60
N TRP A 101 -7.43 -16.32 5.54
CA TRP A 101 -7.12 -17.02 4.29
C TRP A 101 -6.05 -18.10 4.51
N GLN A 102 -5.01 -17.80 5.29
CA GLN A 102 -3.96 -18.80 5.61
C GLN A 102 -4.54 -19.98 6.36
N PHE A 103 -5.39 -19.75 7.34
CA PHE A 103 -6.01 -20.81 8.13
C PHE A 103 -6.89 -21.71 7.28
N GLU A 104 -7.58 -21.14 6.30
CA GLU A 104 -8.43 -21.89 5.39
C GLU A 104 -7.62 -22.71 4.36
N ASN A 105 -6.54 -22.13 3.83
CA ASN A 105 -5.78 -22.72 2.73
C ASN A 105 -4.54 -23.50 3.18
N TYR A 106 -4.00 -23.14 4.35
CA TYR A 106 -2.78 -23.75 4.90
C TYR A 106 -2.93 -23.96 6.41
N PRO A 107 -3.86 -24.84 6.85
CA PRO A 107 -4.15 -24.97 8.28
C PRO A 107 -2.94 -25.39 9.13
N PHE A 108 -1.95 -26.06 8.52
CA PHE A 108 -0.74 -26.46 9.22
C PHE A 108 0.19 -25.30 9.56
N LEU A 109 -0.06 -24.09 9.02
CA LEU A 109 0.73 -22.89 9.31
C LEU A 109 0.17 -22.04 10.45
N GLN A 110 -0.92 -22.45 11.09
CA GLN A 110 -1.58 -21.65 12.13
C GLN A 110 -0.61 -21.26 13.25
N MET A 111 0.19 -22.21 13.72
CA MET A 111 1.13 -21.93 14.81
C MET A 111 2.19 -20.93 14.38
N ALA A 112 2.72 -21.04 13.17
CA ALA A 112 3.70 -20.10 12.64
C ALA A 112 3.10 -18.69 12.49
N THR A 113 1.84 -18.58 12.08
CA THR A 113 1.16 -17.29 11.95
C THR A 113 0.92 -16.65 13.31
N ILE A 114 0.60 -17.45 14.35
CA ILE A 114 0.42 -16.94 15.71
C ILE A 114 1.76 -16.39 16.27
N LEU A 115 2.86 -17.08 15.99
CA LEU A 115 4.19 -16.71 16.50
C LEU A 115 4.83 -15.58 15.70
N ASN A 116 4.52 -15.49 14.41
CA ASN A 116 5.14 -14.53 13.49
C ASN A 116 4.06 -13.82 12.70
N ALA A 117 3.67 -12.62 13.15
CA ALA A 117 2.67 -11.81 12.45
C ALA A 117 3.13 -11.55 11.01
N PRO A 118 2.21 -11.57 10.03
CA PRO A 118 2.57 -11.28 8.65
C PRO A 118 3.18 -9.89 8.49
N LYS A 119 4.21 -9.80 7.67
CA LYS A 119 4.86 -8.52 7.34
C LYS A 119 4.12 -7.88 6.17
N VAL A 120 3.89 -6.58 6.28
CA VAL A 120 3.24 -5.80 5.22
C VAL A 120 4.31 -4.96 4.52
N LYS A 121 4.49 -5.17 3.23
CA LYS A 121 5.42 -4.41 2.38
C LYS A 121 4.63 -3.55 1.42
N ILE A 122 5.07 -2.32 1.22
CA ILE A 122 4.43 -1.38 0.32
C ILE A 122 5.32 -1.18 -0.90
N GLN A 123 4.72 -1.30 -2.08
CA GLN A 123 5.40 -1.12 -3.35
C GLN A 123 4.56 -0.20 -4.23
N PHE A 124 5.19 0.79 -4.85
CA PHE A 124 4.52 1.68 -5.78
C PHE A 124 4.71 1.20 -7.21
N ASN A 125 3.65 1.32 -7.99
CA ASN A 125 3.66 1.10 -9.43
C ASN A 125 3.28 2.43 -10.09
N TRP A 126 4.25 3.05 -10.78
CA TRP A 126 4.07 4.39 -11.33
C TRP A 126 3.35 4.36 -12.68
N ILE A 127 2.26 5.13 -12.78
CA ILE A 127 1.45 5.25 -13.99
C ILE A 127 2.00 6.39 -14.84
N ASP A 128 2.09 6.16 -16.15
CA ASP A 128 2.49 7.14 -17.16
C ASP A 128 3.84 7.81 -16.88
N SER A 129 4.77 7.04 -16.28
CA SER A 129 6.11 7.54 -16.05
C SER A 129 6.85 7.71 -17.38
N PRO A 130 7.45 8.89 -17.62
CA PRO A 130 8.35 9.07 -18.77
C PRO A 130 9.71 8.40 -18.55
N TYR A 131 9.98 7.93 -17.32
CA TYR A 131 11.23 7.28 -16.93
C TYR A 131 11.00 5.79 -16.77
N THR A 132 11.82 4.96 -17.40
CA THR A 132 11.69 3.51 -17.32
C THR A 132 12.26 2.92 -16.03
N ASP A 133 13.09 3.69 -15.31
CA ASP A 133 13.87 3.20 -14.17
C ASP A 133 13.52 3.88 -12.85
N LEU A 134 12.27 4.30 -12.66
CA LEU A 134 11.85 4.84 -11.37
C LEU A 134 11.89 3.73 -10.31
N PRO A 135 12.46 4.02 -9.12
CA PRO A 135 12.55 3.02 -8.07
C PRO A 135 11.15 2.65 -7.56
N THR A 136 10.94 1.35 -7.40
CA THR A 136 9.72 0.79 -6.82
C THR A 136 10.07 -0.10 -5.64
N GLU A 137 11.02 0.34 -4.82
CA GLU A 137 11.52 -0.46 -3.70
C GLU A 137 10.42 -0.68 -2.66
N PRO A 138 10.25 -1.92 -2.18
CA PRO A 138 9.26 -2.21 -1.15
C PRO A 138 9.64 -1.56 0.18
N MET A 139 8.65 -1.00 0.86
CA MET A 139 8.79 -0.45 2.21
C MET A 139 8.05 -1.37 3.19
N THR A 140 8.61 -1.53 4.40
CA THR A 140 7.96 -2.30 5.45
C THR A 140 7.09 -1.37 6.28
N ALA A 141 5.77 -1.65 6.36
CA ALA A 141 4.81 -0.81 7.09
C ALA A 141 4.69 -1.20 8.56
N PHE A 142 5.00 -2.45 8.88
CA PHE A 142 4.97 -2.98 10.25
C PHE A 142 6.15 -3.87 10.50
#